data_b5fdb4d740386f1b0dd0a08d5b5d8f1a
#
_entry.id   b5fdb4d740386f1b0dd0a08d5b5d8f1a
#
_cell.length_a   1.000
_cell.length_b   1.000
_cell.length_c   1.000
_cell.angle_alpha   90.00
_cell.angle_beta   90.00
_cell.angle_gamma   90.00
#
_symmetry.space_group_name_H-M   'P 1'
#
loop_
_entity.id
_entity.type
_entity.pdbx_description
1 polymer ?
#
loop_
_entity_poly.entity_id
_entity_poly.type
_entity_poly.pdbx_seq_one_letter_code
_entity_poly.pdbx_strand_id
1 'polypeptide(L)'
;ALREIMLTHDKIFVMGHKNPDADCVGAALGIYRLSKALNKSTYIVMDKDCPAIEPIVDGIYRERADEEEDIFVTNEEAMLLKDKSAMLIVVDVNVPAMTECPELLKSISTIVVLDHHRQSNETIKNAVVSYVEPYASSTCEMVAEILQYIVDKPKLKNIEADAMYSGILVDTDNFVIKAGVRTFEAAAYLRRAGADVTRVRKMFREDMEHCRIRTAIINKAEIYMDEFAISTFDGENVSGATVVGAKAANALLNIQGIRGSFVLTALQDCIYVSARSIDELNVQVIMEKFGGGGHLTMAAAQLKDVSLSDAAEMLKHTLRKMHEDGDI
;
A
#
# COMPACT_ATOMS: atom_id res chain seq x y z
N ALA A 1 -21.33 16.18 -1.09
CA ALA A 1 -21.04 15.75 -2.48
C ALA A 1 -21.00 14.21 -2.59
N LEU A 2 -20.06 13.45 -1.97
CA LEU A 2 -19.95 12.00 -2.14
C LEU A 2 -21.26 11.26 -1.82
N ARG A 3 -21.86 11.52 -0.65
CA ARG A 3 -23.13 10.91 -0.24
C ARG A 3 -24.27 11.14 -1.26
N GLU A 4 -24.37 12.33 -1.78
CA GLU A 4 -25.41 12.71 -2.75
C GLU A 4 -25.23 11.94 -4.06
N ILE A 5 -23.99 11.84 -4.55
CA ILE A 5 -23.68 11.07 -5.75
C ILE A 5 -23.98 9.59 -5.52
N MET A 6 -23.58 9.00 -4.38
CA MET A 6 -23.90 7.60 -4.07
C MET A 6 -25.39 7.34 -4.01
N LEU A 7 -26.21 8.28 -3.51
CA LEU A 7 -27.65 8.13 -3.42
C LEU A 7 -28.34 8.07 -4.80
N THR A 8 -27.77 8.71 -5.82
CA THR A 8 -28.33 8.74 -7.19
C THR A 8 -27.96 7.53 -8.04
N HIS A 9 -27.12 6.61 -7.53
CA HIS A 9 -26.69 5.40 -8.22
C HIS A 9 -27.13 4.16 -7.45
N ASP A 10 -27.54 3.10 -8.14
CA ASP A 10 -28.01 1.87 -7.51
C ASP A 10 -26.87 0.87 -7.31
N LYS A 11 -25.84 0.95 -8.15
CA LYS A 11 -24.73 0.02 -8.18
C LYS A 11 -23.40 0.78 -8.01
N ILE A 12 -22.57 0.30 -7.11
CA ILE A 12 -21.28 0.91 -6.79
C ILE A 12 -20.17 -0.12 -6.98
N PHE A 13 -19.20 0.21 -7.82
CA PHE A 13 -17.95 -0.53 -7.91
C PHE A 13 -16.88 0.24 -7.13
N VAL A 14 -16.10 -0.48 -6.33
CA VAL A 14 -14.93 0.06 -5.63
C VAL A 14 -13.70 -0.63 -6.21
N MET A 15 -12.71 0.13 -6.61
CA MET A 15 -11.53 -0.40 -7.28
C MET A 15 -10.28 0.32 -6.78
N GLY A 16 -9.22 -0.42 -6.53
CA GLY A 16 -7.92 0.12 -6.16
C GLY A 16 -6.87 -0.05 -7.25
N HIS A 17 -5.61 -0.10 -6.84
CA HIS A 17 -4.48 -0.33 -7.74
C HIS A 17 -4.24 -1.84 -7.99
N LYS A 18 -3.52 -2.14 -9.08
CA LYS A 18 -2.96 -3.49 -9.33
C LYS A 18 -2.03 -3.88 -8.18
N ASN A 19 -2.00 -5.17 -7.87
CA ASN A 19 -1.23 -5.70 -6.73
C ASN A 19 -1.64 -5.00 -5.41
N PRO A 20 -2.90 -5.17 -4.99
CA PRO A 20 -3.45 -4.47 -3.83
C PRO A 20 -2.65 -4.75 -2.56
N ASP A 21 -2.56 -3.75 -1.71
CA ASP A 21 -1.99 -3.85 -0.36
C ASP A 21 -3.04 -3.65 0.72
N ALA A 22 -2.62 -3.55 1.96
CA ALA A 22 -3.53 -3.43 3.10
C ALA A 22 -4.31 -2.10 3.10
N ASP A 23 -3.72 -0.99 2.60
CA ASP A 23 -4.43 0.29 2.54
C ASP A 23 -5.48 0.28 1.45
N CYS A 24 -5.13 -0.21 0.27
CA CYS A 24 -6.06 -0.41 -0.84
C CYS A 24 -7.29 -1.25 -0.44
N VAL A 25 -7.08 -2.43 0.16
CA VAL A 25 -8.17 -3.32 0.60
C VAL A 25 -8.98 -2.71 1.73
N GLY A 26 -8.30 -2.14 2.74
CA GLY A 26 -8.97 -1.52 3.87
C GLY A 26 -9.86 -0.35 3.45
N ALA A 27 -9.36 0.53 2.58
CA ALA A 27 -10.13 1.64 2.01
C ALA A 27 -11.34 1.15 1.19
N ALA A 28 -11.14 0.12 0.35
CA ALA A 28 -12.22 -0.49 -0.42
C ALA A 28 -13.32 -1.07 0.47
N LEU A 29 -12.97 -1.77 1.55
CA LEU A 29 -13.91 -2.31 2.53
C LEU A 29 -14.66 -1.22 3.29
N GLY A 30 -13.99 -0.12 3.65
CA GLY A 30 -14.64 1.03 4.27
C GLY A 30 -15.71 1.65 3.36
N ILE A 31 -15.39 1.84 2.08
CA ILE A 31 -16.36 2.33 1.08
C ILE A 31 -17.46 1.31 0.82
N TYR A 32 -17.14 0.01 0.75
CA TYR A 32 -18.14 -1.06 0.67
C TYR A 32 -19.15 -0.96 1.82
N ARG A 33 -18.68 -0.81 3.06
CA ARG A 33 -19.54 -0.66 4.24
C ARG A 33 -20.38 0.62 4.19
N LEU A 34 -19.81 1.72 3.75
CA LEU A 34 -20.52 2.97 3.52
C LEU A 34 -21.67 2.78 2.53
N SER A 35 -21.39 2.12 1.41
CA SER A 35 -22.36 1.83 0.35
C SER A 35 -23.50 0.94 0.83
N LYS A 36 -23.16 -0.12 1.57
CA LYS A 36 -24.18 -1.02 2.18
C LYS A 36 -25.06 -0.29 3.20
N ALA A 37 -24.49 0.64 3.98
CA ALA A 37 -25.28 1.48 4.91
C ALA A 37 -26.25 2.44 4.19
N LEU A 38 -25.97 2.74 2.90
CA LEU A 38 -26.86 3.49 2.02
C LEU A 38 -27.79 2.57 1.19
N ASN A 39 -27.83 1.27 1.49
CA ASN A 39 -28.60 0.23 0.78
C ASN A 39 -28.28 0.12 -0.72
N LYS A 40 -26.99 0.23 -1.08
CA LYS A 40 -26.51 0.10 -2.45
C LYS A 40 -25.94 -1.29 -2.73
N SER A 41 -26.15 -1.76 -3.97
CA SER A 41 -25.47 -2.95 -4.47
C SER A 41 -23.99 -2.60 -4.72
N THR A 42 -23.07 -3.33 -4.08
CA THR A 42 -21.66 -2.91 -4.07
C THR A 42 -20.73 -4.09 -4.28
N TYR A 43 -19.75 -3.91 -5.16
CA TYR A 43 -18.73 -4.88 -5.52
C TYR A 43 -17.35 -4.26 -5.41
N ILE A 44 -16.37 -5.03 -4.95
CA ILE A 44 -14.95 -4.64 -4.90
C ILE A 44 -14.23 -5.34 -6.06
N VAL A 45 -13.68 -4.56 -6.98
CA VAL A 45 -12.93 -5.06 -8.14
C VAL A 45 -11.47 -5.17 -7.74
N MET A 46 -10.99 -6.40 -7.57
CA MET A 46 -9.66 -6.65 -6.99
C MET A 46 -9.20 -8.08 -7.25
N ASP A 47 -7.90 -8.25 -7.48
CA ASP A 47 -7.24 -9.57 -7.43
C ASP A 47 -7.12 -10.03 -5.97
N LYS A 48 -8.07 -10.87 -5.54
CA LYS A 48 -8.13 -11.41 -4.18
C LYS A 48 -7.06 -12.45 -3.86
N ASP A 49 -6.41 -12.99 -4.89
CA ASP A 49 -5.37 -14.02 -4.75
C ASP A 49 -3.96 -13.39 -4.56
N CYS A 50 -3.89 -12.07 -4.46
CA CYS A 50 -2.64 -11.36 -4.17
C CYS A 50 -2.11 -11.72 -2.78
N PRO A 51 -0.87 -12.27 -2.65
CA PRO A 51 -0.33 -12.72 -1.37
C PRO A 51 -0.22 -11.63 -0.29
N ALA A 52 -0.08 -10.37 -0.70
CA ALA A 52 0.04 -9.25 0.24
C ALA A 52 -1.21 -9.03 1.10
N ILE A 53 -2.37 -9.43 0.59
CA ILE A 53 -3.68 -9.22 1.23
C ILE A 53 -4.35 -10.52 1.69
N GLU A 54 -3.76 -11.67 1.40
CA GLU A 54 -4.31 -13.00 1.75
C GLU A 54 -4.83 -13.08 3.19
N PRO A 55 -4.11 -12.62 4.24
CA PRO A 55 -4.62 -12.69 5.61
C PRO A 55 -5.91 -11.87 5.85
N ILE A 56 -6.08 -10.76 5.13
CA ILE A 56 -7.28 -9.92 5.21
C ILE A 56 -8.43 -10.62 4.49
N VAL A 57 -8.20 -11.11 3.27
CA VAL A 57 -9.19 -11.82 2.45
C VAL A 57 -9.70 -13.06 3.17
N ASP A 58 -8.80 -13.86 3.74
CA ASP A 58 -9.14 -15.03 4.58
C ASP A 58 -10.00 -14.65 5.79
N GLY A 59 -9.69 -13.52 6.42
CA GLY A 59 -10.47 -12.99 7.53
C GLY A 59 -11.89 -12.61 7.10
N ILE A 60 -12.03 -12.01 5.94
CA ILE A 60 -13.32 -11.61 5.36
C ILE A 60 -14.18 -12.85 5.07
N TYR A 61 -13.64 -13.85 4.40
CA TYR A 61 -14.39 -15.08 4.10
C TYR A 61 -14.78 -15.84 5.36
N ARG A 62 -13.94 -15.87 6.40
CA ARG A 62 -14.30 -16.47 7.69
C ARG A 62 -15.43 -15.74 8.39
N GLU A 63 -15.45 -14.42 8.39
CA GLU A 63 -16.50 -13.63 9.07
C GLU A 63 -17.80 -13.57 8.25
N ARG A 64 -17.72 -13.89 6.95
CA ARG A 64 -18.84 -13.91 6.02
C ARG A 64 -19.27 -15.30 5.54
N ALA A 65 -18.84 -16.36 6.23
CA ALA A 65 -19.10 -17.74 5.83
C ALA A 65 -20.60 -18.07 5.61
N ASP A 66 -21.51 -17.35 6.24
CA ASP A 66 -22.96 -17.51 6.11
C ASP A 66 -23.58 -16.60 5.02
N GLU A 67 -22.78 -15.79 4.32
CA GLU A 67 -23.26 -14.89 3.25
C GLU A 67 -23.01 -15.53 1.88
N GLU A 68 -24.07 -15.63 1.06
CA GLU A 68 -24.00 -16.29 -0.26
C GLU A 68 -23.29 -15.45 -1.34
N GLU A 69 -23.28 -14.12 -1.21
CA GLU A 69 -22.69 -13.23 -2.21
C GLU A 69 -21.21 -12.92 -1.91
N ASP A 70 -20.34 -13.17 -2.90
CA ASP A 70 -18.96 -12.68 -2.86
C ASP A 70 -18.96 -11.14 -3.04
N ILE A 71 -18.12 -10.47 -2.26
CA ILE A 71 -17.93 -9.03 -2.38
C ILE A 71 -16.86 -8.66 -3.39
N PHE A 72 -15.95 -9.61 -3.65
CA PHE A 72 -14.88 -9.44 -4.63
C PHE A 72 -15.34 -9.96 -5.99
N VAL A 73 -15.07 -9.18 -7.01
CA VAL A 73 -15.34 -9.54 -8.39
C VAL A 73 -14.09 -9.35 -9.25
N THR A 74 -13.93 -10.22 -10.22
CA THR A 74 -12.87 -10.09 -11.22
C THR A 74 -13.17 -8.93 -12.18
N ASN A 75 -12.18 -8.56 -12.99
CA ASN A 75 -12.31 -7.55 -14.02
C ASN A 75 -13.43 -7.91 -15.03
N GLU A 76 -13.50 -9.18 -15.43
CA GLU A 76 -14.50 -9.71 -16.35
C GLU A 76 -15.91 -9.64 -15.74
N GLU A 77 -16.05 -10.08 -14.49
CA GLU A 77 -17.34 -10.02 -13.78
C GLU A 77 -17.81 -8.57 -13.59
N ALA A 78 -16.92 -7.65 -13.22
CA ALA A 78 -17.25 -6.23 -13.10
C ALA A 78 -17.73 -5.64 -14.43
N MET A 79 -17.10 -6.01 -15.54
CA MET A 79 -17.52 -5.58 -16.89
C MET A 79 -18.88 -6.14 -17.30
N LEU A 80 -19.24 -7.34 -16.83
CA LEU A 80 -20.57 -7.94 -17.07
C LEU A 80 -21.66 -7.35 -16.16
N LEU A 81 -21.31 -7.05 -14.90
CA LEU A 81 -22.25 -6.56 -13.89
C LEU A 81 -22.60 -5.08 -14.04
N LYS A 82 -21.75 -4.29 -14.69
CA LYS A 82 -21.97 -2.85 -14.86
C LYS A 82 -23.21 -2.55 -15.71
N ASP A 83 -23.89 -1.49 -15.36
CA ASP A 83 -25.02 -0.94 -16.11
C ASP A 83 -25.02 0.59 -16.07
N LYS A 84 -26.08 1.22 -16.56
CA LYS A 84 -26.21 2.68 -16.62
C LYS A 84 -26.37 3.35 -15.25
N SER A 85 -26.76 2.58 -14.22
CA SER A 85 -26.91 3.06 -12.84
C SER A 85 -25.62 2.95 -12.03
N ALA A 86 -24.53 2.47 -12.64
CA ALA A 86 -23.29 2.20 -11.97
C ALA A 86 -22.43 3.46 -11.80
N MET A 87 -21.79 3.58 -10.63
CA MET A 87 -20.68 4.48 -10.40
C MET A 87 -19.43 3.72 -9.98
N LEU A 88 -18.28 4.34 -10.15
CA LEU A 88 -16.99 3.80 -9.75
C LEU A 88 -16.34 4.69 -8.69
N ILE A 89 -15.93 4.09 -7.58
CA ILE A 89 -15.09 4.75 -6.56
C ILE A 89 -13.71 4.13 -6.64
N VAL A 90 -12.73 4.92 -7.03
CA VAL A 90 -11.33 4.52 -7.10
C VAL A 90 -10.68 4.92 -5.79
N VAL A 91 -10.01 3.98 -5.13
CA VAL A 91 -9.34 4.16 -3.85
C VAL A 91 -7.85 3.87 -3.99
N ASP A 92 -7.04 4.64 -3.30
CA ASP A 92 -5.59 4.43 -3.15
C ASP A 92 -4.79 4.42 -4.45
N VAL A 93 -5.31 5.06 -5.47
CA VAL A 93 -4.65 5.28 -6.76
C VAL A 93 -5.30 6.41 -7.53
N ASN A 94 -4.49 7.25 -8.17
CA ASN A 94 -5.00 8.32 -9.04
C ASN A 94 -4.49 8.23 -10.50
N VAL A 95 -3.66 7.23 -10.82
CA VAL A 95 -3.10 7.01 -12.16
C VAL A 95 -3.88 5.93 -12.90
N PRO A 96 -4.51 6.20 -14.06
CA PRO A 96 -5.37 5.25 -14.77
C PRO A 96 -4.72 3.90 -15.10
N ALA A 97 -3.46 3.92 -15.53
CA ALA A 97 -2.73 2.71 -15.92
C ALA A 97 -2.40 1.78 -14.74
N MET A 98 -2.42 2.32 -13.52
CA MET A 98 -2.14 1.59 -12.27
C MET A 98 -3.40 1.02 -11.63
N THR A 99 -4.61 1.40 -12.08
CA THR A 99 -5.86 0.85 -11.55
C THR A 99 -6.02 -0.63 -11.89
N GLU A 100 -6.73 -1.39 -11.06
CA GLU A 100 -6.96 -2.83 -11.25
C GLU A 100 -7.63 -3.13 -12.60
N CYS A 101 -8.65 -2.36 -12.99
CA CYS A 101 -9.38 -2.53 -14.25
C CYS A 101 -9.50 -1.20 -15.02
N PRO A 102 -8.51 -0.81 -15.86
CA PRO A 102 -8.57 0.40 -16.67
C PRO A 102 -9.75 0.44 -17.66
N GLU A 103 -10.25 -0.71 -18.08
CA GLU A 103 -11.42 -0.84 -18.96
C GLU A 103 -12.70 -0.42 -18.25
N LEU A 104 -12.87 -0.80 -16.98
CA LEU A 104 -14.00 -0.37 -16.16
C LEU A 104 -13.97 1.14 -15.95
N LEU A 105 -12.79 1.71 -15.69
CA LEU A 105 -12.58 3.15 -15.57
C LEU A 105 -13.02 3.93 -16.80
N LYS A 106 -12.79 3.37 -18.00
CA LYS A 106 -13.21 3.99 -19.27
C LYS A 106 -14.70 3.84 -19.54
N SER A 107 -15.36 2.86 -18.95
CA SER A 107 -16.73 2.47 -19.28
C SER A 107 -17.80 3.05 -18.36
N ILE A 108 -17.43 3.54 -17.19
CA ILE A 108 -18.33 4.18 -16.20
C ILE A 108 -18.12 5.69 -16.26
N SER A 109 -19.22 6.44 -16.35
CA SER A 109 -19.19 7.90 -16.49
C SER A 109 -19.05 8.64 -15.16
N THR A 110 -19.56 8.08 -14.07
CA THR A 110 -19.52 8.69 -12.75
C THR A 110 -18.38 8.08 -11.94
N ILE A 111 -17.28 8.79 -11.85
CA ILE A 111 -16.07 8.34 -11.17
C ILE A 111 -15.77 9.26 -10.00
N VAL A 112 -15.45 8.66 -8.85
CA VAL A 112 -14.92 9.33 -7.65
C VAL A 112 -13.55 8.77 -7.38
N VAL A 113 -12.58 9.64 -7.05
CA VAL A 113 -11.21 9.24 -6.67
C VAL A 113 -10.95 9.67 -5.24
N LEU A 114 -10.48 8.74 -4.42
CA LEU A 114 -10.04 8.95 -3.03
C LEU A 114 -8.62 8.40 -2.91
N ASP A 115 -7.63 9.26 -2.73
CA ASP A 115 -6.22 8.83 -2.78
C ASP A 115 -5.34 9.76 -1.95
N HIS A 116 -4.26 9.22 -1.37
CA HIS A 116 -3.28 9.99 -0.62
C HIS A 116 -1.93 10.14 -1.35
N HIS A 117 -1.79 9.55 -2.52
CA HIS A 117 -0.59 9.66 -3.32
C HIS A 117 -0.46 11.02 -4.02
N ARG A 118 0.77 11.46 -4.23
CA ARG A 118 1.03 12.69 -5.00
C ARG A 118 0.51 12.54 -6.43
N GLN A 119 -0.13 13.58 -6.92
CA GLN A 119 -0.60 13.61 -8.30
C GLN A 119 0.57 13.78 -9.28
N SER A 120 0.54 13.00 -10.35
CA SER A 120 1.40 13.16 -11.52
C SER A 120 0.65 13.86 -12.66
N ASN A 121 1.30 14.03 -13.81
CA ASN A 121 0.64 14.55 -15.01
C ASN A 121 -0.40 13.57 -15.60
N GLU A 122 -0.33 12.29 -15.23
CA GLU A 122 -1.16 11.19 -15.74
C GLU A 122 -2.25 10.79 -14.76
N THR A 123 -3.01 11.74 -14.22
CA THR A 123 -4.09 11.46 -13.28
C THR A 123 -5.43 11.18 -13.97
N ILE A 124 -6.35 10.55 -13.26
CA ILE A 124 -7.75 10.36 -13.67
C ILE A 124 -8.41 11.75 -13.78
N LYS A 125 -8.65 12.23 -15.01
CA LYS A 125 -9.12 13.61 -15.27
C LYS A 125 -10.64 13.75 -15.32
N ASN A 126 -11.37 12.67 -15.53
CA ASN A 126 -12.83 12.65 -15.70
C ASN A 126 -13.59 12.29 -14.42
N ALA A 127 -12.94 12.36 -13.26
CA ALA A 127 -13.61 12.16 -11.98
C ALA A 127 -14.55 13.34 -11.66
N VAL A 128 -15.79 13.03 -11.26
CA VAL A 128 -16.78 14.04 -10.80
C VAL A 128 -16.42 14.57 -9.41
N VAL A 129 -15.70 13.75 -8.62
CA VAL A 129 -15.06 14.14 -7.38
C VAL A 129 -13.67 13.52 -7.36
N SER A 130 -12.66 14.36 -7.16
CA SER A 130 -11.29 13.92 -6.93
C SER A 130 -10.85 14.50 -5.57
N TYR A 131 -10.77 13.61 -4.57
CA TYR A 131 -10.26 13.94 -3.25
C TYR A 131 -8.91 13.26 -3.06
N VAL A 132 -7.86 13.98 -3.44
CA VAL A 132 -6.48 13.54 -3.33
C VAL A 132 -5.80 14.39 -2.27
N GLU A 133 -5.33 13.76 -1.20
CA GLU A 133 -4.79 14.40 0.00
C GLU A 133 -3.41 13.85 0.37
N PRO A 134 -2.31 14.36 -0.22
CA PRO A 134 -0.96 13.83 0.01
C PRO A 134 -0.43 13.98 1.46
N TYR A 135 -1.14 14.72 2.29
CA TYR A 135 -0.79 14.87 3.71
C TYR A 135 -1.53 13.87 4.60
N ALA A 136 -2.51 13.15 4.08
CA ALA A 136 -3.08 12.01 4.78
C ALA A 136 -2.04 10.87 4.86
N SER A 137 -2.04 10.13 5.96
CA SER A 137 -1.10 9.01 6.14
C SER A 137 -1.42 7.83 5.22
N SER A 138 -2.70 7.65 4.91
CA SER A 138 -3.22 6.54 4.12
C SER A 138 -4.62 6.86 3.58
N THR A 139 -5.06 6.15 2.57
CA THR A 139 -6.45 6.23 2.09
C THR A 139 -7.44 5.69 3.13
N CYS A 140 -7.04 4.72 3.95
CA CYS A 140 -7.84 4.24 5.10
C CYS A 140 -8.11 5.34 6.14
N GLU A 141 -7.15 6.24 6.41
CA GLU A 141 -7.37 7.43 7.25
C GLU A 141 -8.51 8.27 6.67
N MET A 142 -8.43 8.62 5.38
CA MET A 142 -9.42 9.43 4.69
C MET A 142 -10.82 8.78 4.71
N VAL A 143 -10.89 7.47 4.44
CA VAL A 143 -12.15 6.72 4.45
C VAL A 143 -12.72 6.60 5.87
N ALA A 144 -11.88 6.44 6.90
CA ALA A 144 -12.32 6.43 8.29
C ALA A 144 -12.95 7.79 8.70
N GLU A 145 -12.40 8.90 8.23
CA GLU A 145 -13.02 10.22 8.40
C GLU A 145 -14.36 10.31 7.67
N ILE A 146 -14.41 9.92 6.40
CA ILE A 146 -15.62 9.94 5.57
C ILE A 146 -16.76 9.15 6.23
N LEU A 147 -16.48 7.97 6.78
CA LEU A 147 -17.45 7.12 7.46
C LEU A 147 -18.12 7.83 8.63
N GLN A 148 -17.39 8.66 9.38
CA GLN A 148 -17.92 9.37 10.54
C GLN A 148 -18.90 10.50 10.17
N TYR A 149 -18.79 11.05 8.94
CA TYR A 149 -19.59 12.19 8.50
C TYR A 149 -20.78 11.82 7.61
N ILE A 150 -20.69 10.72 6.87
CA ILE A 150 -21.71 10.39 5.85
C ILE A 150 -22.86 9.58 6.41
N VAL A 151 -22.59 8.66 7.33
CA VAL A 151 -23.58 7.75 7.90
C VAL A 151 -23.55 7.83 9.43
N ASP A 152 -24.73 7.97 10.02
CA ASP A 152 -24.85 7.95 11.48
C ASP A 152 -24.55 6.52 11.99
N LYS A 153 -23.39 6.35 12.62
CA LYS A 153 -22.88 5.10 13.20
C LYS A 153 -22.83 3.91 12.23
N PRO A 154 -22.01 3.96 11.18
CA PRO A 154 -21.83 2.79 10.32
C PRO A 154 -21.29 1.63 11.16
N LYS A 155 -22.01 0.48 11.13
CA LYS A 155 -21.59 -0.73 11.83
C LYS A 155 -20.58 -1.48 10.97
N LEU A 156 -19.31 -1.18 11.13
CA LEU A 156 -18.23 -1.99 10.57
C LEU A 156 -18.26 -3.39 11.18
N LYS A 157 -18.02 -4.41 10.37
CA LYS A 157 -17.63 -5.73 10.88
C LYS A 157 -16.23 -5.64 11.46
N ASN A 158 -15.90 -6.56 12.39
CA ASN A 158 -14.59 -6.53 13.02
C ASN A 158 -13.45 -6.63 12.01
N ILE A 159 -13.58 -7.51 11.02
CA ILE A 159 -12.56 -7.68 9.96
C ILE A 159 -12.42 -6.43 9.08
N GLU A 160 -13.51 -5.71 8.80
CA GLU A 160 -13.45 -4.47 8.03
C GLU A 160 -12.71 -3.38 8.80
N ALA A 161 -12.98 -3.26 10.09
CA ALA A 161 -12.28 -2.34 10.97
C ALA A 161 -10.79 -2.73 11.13
N ASP A 162 -10.48 -4.04 11.23
CA ASP A 162 -9.11 -4.56 11.27
C ASP A 162 -8.36 -4.27 9.98
N ALA A 163 -8.99 -4.47 8.82
CA ALA A 163 -8.39 -4.19 7.50
C ALA A 163 -8.07 -2.71 7.33
N MET A 164 -9.01 -1.81 7.65
CA MET A 164 -8.75 -0.36 7.60
C MET A 164 -7.64 0.05 8.57
N TYR A 165 -7.65 -0.51 9.78
CA TYR A 165 -6.59 -0.24 10.77
C TYR A 165 -5.23 -0.75 10.28
N SER A 166 -5.20 -1.90 9.60
CA SER A 166 -3.97 -2.46 9.04
C SER A 166 -3.40 -1.60 7.90
N GLY A 167 -4.24 -1.00 7.05
CA GLY A 167 -3.81 -0.05 6.03
C GLY A 167 -3.08 1.13 6.65
N ILE A 168 -3.66 1.75 7.69
CA ILE A 168 -2.98 2.82 8.42
C ILE A 168 -1.63 2.34 8.99
N LEU A 169 -1.56 1.14 9.59
CA LEU A 169 -0.33 0.62 10.18
C LEU A 169 0.77 0.39 9.14
N VAL A 170 0.43 -0.16 7.98
CA VAL A 170 1.39 -0.47 6.92
C VAL A 170 1.98 0.83 6.35
N ASP A 171 1.14 1.80 6.02
CA ASP A 171 1.56 3.05 5.39
C ASP A 171 2.32 3.99 6.33
N THR A 172 2.10 3.84 7.63
CA THR A 172 2.78 4.64 8.66
C THR A 172 3.94 3.92 9.33
N ASP A 173 4.29 2.72 8.86
CA ASP A 173 5.25 1.85 9.58
C ASP A 173 4.96 1.81 11.08
N ASN A 174 3.75 1.39 11.43
CA ASN A 174 3.29 1.34 12.82
C ASN A 174 3.28 2.71 13.54
N PHE A 175 2.80 3.76 12.86
CA PHE A 175 2.76 5.15 13.34
C PHE A 175 4.12 5.83 13.50
N VAL A 176 5.18 5.30 12.91
CA VAL A 176 6.52 5.89 12.95
C VAL A 176 6.68 7.02 11.92
N ILE A 177 6.13 6.83 10.72
CA ILE A 177 6.25 7.79 9.62
C ILE A 177 4.88 8.33 9.20
N LYS A 178 4.84 9.57 8.71
CA LYS A 178 3.64 10.24 8.17
C LYS A 178 2.41 10.28 9.13
N ALA A 179 2.52 9.84 10.38
CA ALA A 179 1.39 9.82 11.30
C ALA A 179 1.17 11.20 11.94
N GLY A 180 0.02 11.80 11.64
CA GLY A 180 -0.42 13.06 12.22
C GLY A 180 -1.59 12.87 13.22
N VAL A 181 -2.13 13.97 13.73
CA VAL A 181 -3.28 13.92 14.65
C VAL A 181 -4.46 13.19 14.02
N ARG A 182 -4.77 13.48 12.75
CA ARG A 182 -5.85 12.82 12.00
C ARG A 182 -5.67 11.31 11.93
N THR A 183 -4.44 10.84 11.77
CA THR A 183 -4.11 9.40 11.75
C THR A 183 -4.50 8.73 13.08
N PHE A 184 -4.14 9.34 14.21
CA PHE A 184 -4.51 8.81 15.53
C PHE A 184 -6.02 8.89 15.80
N GLU A 185 -6.71 9.93 15.33
CA GLU A 185 -8.16 10.04 15.41
C GLU A 185 -8.88 8.97 14.60
N ALA A 186 -8.42 8.71 13.36
CA ALA A 186 -8.90 7.61 12.52
C ALA A 186 -8.65 6.25 13.19
N ALA A 187 -7.46 6.02 13.71
CA ALA A 187 -7.12 4.80 14.44
C ALA A 187 -8.01 4.61 15.69
N ALA A 188 -8.25 5.69 16.45
CA ALA A 188 -9.14 5.66 17.62
C ALA A 188 -10.60 5.38 17.22
N TYR A 189 -11.07 5.93 16.11
CA TYR A 189 -12.38 5.62 15.56
C TYR A 189 -12.50 4.14 15.20
N LEU A 190 -11.54 3.60 14.44
CA LEU A 190 -11.53 2.18 14.05
C LEU A 190 -11.46 1.25 15.25
N ARG A 191 -10.72 1.60 16.31
CA ARG A 191 -10.72 0.88 17.58
C ARG A 191 -12.10 0.83 18.22
N ARG A 192 -12.80 1.95 18.26
CA ARG A 192 -14.20 2.02 18.76
C ARG A 192 -15.16 1.23 17.88
N ALA A 193 -14.88 1.15 16.56
CA ALA A 193 -15.67 0.40 15.60
C ALA A 193 -15.43 -1.11 15.63
N GLY A 194 -14.45 -1.59 16.38
CA GLY A 194 -14.20 -3.03 16.58
C GLY A 194 -12.84 -3.54 16.12
N ALA A 195 -11.97 -2.69 15.58
CA ALA A 195 -10.60 -3.07 15.24
C ALA A 195 -9.84 -3.56 16.48
N ASP A 196 -9.08 -4.64 16.33
CA ASP A 196 -8.28 -5.23 17.40
C ASP A 196 -6.81 -5.32 16.99
N VAL A 197 -5.96 -4.55 17.68
CA VAL A 197 -4.51 -4.45 17.38
C VAL A 197 -3.84 -5.83 17.43
N THR A 198 -4.30 -6.71 18.33
CA THR A 198 -3.74 -8.06 18.44
C THR A 198 -4.14 -8.95 17.27
N ARG A 199 -5.39 -8.85 16.77
CA ARG A 199 -5.82 -9.56 15.56
C ARG A 199 -5.04 -9.06 14.36
N VAL A 200 -4.94 -7.73 14.16
CA VAL A 200 -4.17 -7.12 13.08
C VAL A 200 -2.71 -7.56 13.14
N ARG A 201 -2.07 -7.48 14.30
CA ARG A 201 -0.69 -7.96 14.46
C ARG A 201 -0.52 -9.44 14.08
N LYS A 202 -1.52 -10.29 14.39
CA LYS A 202 -1.47 -11.72 14.03
C LYS A 202 -1.57 -11.95 12.52
N MET A 203 -2.29 -11.11 11.77
CA MET A 203 -2.41 -11.20 10.31
C MET A 203 -1.07 -10.99 9.62
N PHE A 204 -0.22 -10.11 10.14
CA PHE A 204 1.06 -9.75 9.52
C PHE A 204 2.27 -10.41 10.19
N ARG A 205 2.06 -11.50 10.94
CA ARG A 205 3.17 -12.25 11.53
C ARG A 205 3.97 -12.94 10.43
N GLU A 206 5.27 -12.83 10.56
CA GLU A 206 6.25 -13.51 9.72
C GLU A 206 6.39 -14.97 10.17
N ASP A 207 6.56 -15.88 9.23
CA ASP A 207 6.92 -17.25 9.54
C ASP A 207 8.41 -17.37 9.94
N MET A 208 8.78 -18.51 10.48
CA MET A 208 10.14 -18.72 11.01
C MET A 208 11.21 -18.72 9.91
N GLU A 209 10.86 -19.14 8.72
CA GLU A 209 11.80 -19.18 7.58
C GLU A 209 12.13 -17.78 7.11
N HIS A 210 11.12 -16.94 6.84
CA HIS A 210 11.31 -15.53 6.48
C HIS A 210 12.04 -14.75 7.59
N CYS A 211 11.72 -15.03 8.87
CA CYS A 211 12.42 -14.43 10.00
C CYS A 211 13.92 -14.78 10.02
N ARG A 212 14.30 -16.05 9.75
CA ARG A 212 15.69 -16.48 9.65
C ARG A 212 16.41 -15.81 8.50
N ILE A 213 15.78 -15.76 7.31
CA ILE A 213 16.35 -15.12 6.14
C ILE A 213 16.59 -13.64 6.40
N ARG A 214 15.57 -12.92 6.89
CA ARG A 214 15.68 -11.50 7.24
C ARG A 214 16.82 -11.24 8.25
N THR A 215 16.93 -12.10 9.26
CA THR A 215 18.02 -12.00 10.25
C THR A 215 19.39 -12.23 9.61
N ALA A 216 19.49 -13.18 8.68
CA ALA A 216 20.74 -13.41 7.95
C ALA A 216 21.14 -12.20 7.08
N ILE A 217 20.16 -11.55 6.41
CA ILE A 217 20.40 -10.32 5.65
C ILE A 217 20.92 -9.21 6.57
N ILE A 218 20.29 -9.01 7.74
CA ILE A 218 20.70 -8.00 8.71
C ILE A 218 22.12 -8.27 9.22
N ASN A 219 22.44 -9.51 9.59
CA ASN A 219 23.76 -9.90 10.09
C ASN A 219 24.88 -9.73 9.05
N LYS A 220 24.55 -9.80 7.76
CA LYS A 220 25.51 -9.61 6.65
C LYS A 220 25.70 -8.14 6.27
N ALA A 221 24.91 -7.23 6.82
CA ALA A 221 24.94 -5.83 6.45
C ALA A 221 26.32 -5.21 6.75
N GLU A 222 26.82 -4.46 5.79
CA GLU A 222 28.02 -3.63 5.91
C GLU A 222 27.61 -2.19 6.24
N ILE A 223 28.31 -1.57 7.17
CA ILE A 223 28.15 -0.15 7.46
C ILE A 223 29.10 0.63 6.54
N TYR A 224 28.55 1.48 5.72
CA TYR A 224 29.27 2.28 4.74
C TYR A 224 29.17 3.77 5.08
N MET A 225 30.28 4.48 5.08
CA MET A 225 30.42 5.90 5.45
C MET A 225 29.84 6.24 6.84
N ASP A 226 29.82 5.26 7.76
CA ASP A 226 29.31 5.35 9.13
C ASP A 226 27.79 5.65 9.27
N GLU A 227 27.07 5.82 8.15
CA GLU A 227 25.67 6.22 8.15
C GLU A 227 24.75 5.39 7.22
N PHE A 228 25.32 4.54 6.37
CA PHE A 228 24.55 3.69 5.47
C PHE A 228 24.73 2.21 5.79
N ALA A 229 23.62 1.48 5.91
CA ALA A 229 23.64 0.02 6.02
C ALA A 229 23.33 -0.61 4.66
N ILE A 230 24.25 -1.38 4.12
CA ILE A 230 24.10 -2.04 2.80
C ILE A 230 24.19 -3.55 3.01
N SER A 231 23.21 -4.29 2.50
CA SER A 231 23.22 -5.75 2.51
C SER A 231 22.81 -6.33 1.17
N THR A 232 23.26 -7.54 0.91
CA THR A 232 22.98 -8.28 -0.32
C THR A 232 22.33 -9.62 0.00
N PHE A 233 21.39 -10.04 -0.82
CA PHE A 233 20.61 -11.25 -0.61
C PHE A 233 20.34 -11.97 -1.94
N ASP A 234 20.57 -13.28 -1.97
CA ASP A 234 20.16 -14.15 -3.06
C ASP A 234 18.77 -14.69 -2.77
N GLY A 235 17.78 -14.23 -3.53
CA GLY A 235 16.37 -14.54 -3.34
C GLY A 235 15.81 -15.67 -4.22
N GLU A 236 16.65 -16.36 -5.01
CA GLU A 236 16.20 -17.31 -6.05
C GLU A 236 15.22 -18.38 -5.57
N ASN A 237 15.34 -18.86 -4.35
CA ASN A 237 14.46 -19.91 -3.81
C ASN A 237 13.59 -19.44 -2.65
N VAL A 238 13.36 -18.13 -2.56
CA VAL A 238 12.60 -17.54 -1.45
C VAL A 238 11.31 -16.91 -1.96
N SER A 239 10.19 -17.44 -1.48
CA SER A 239 8.88 -16.82 -1.76
C SER A 239 8.84 -15.41 -1.20
N GLY A 240 8.40 -14.45 -2.00
CA GLY A 240 8.36 -13.05 -1.56
C GLY A 240 9.73 -12.44 -1.23
N ALA A 241 10.81 -12.87 -1.88
CA ALA A 241 12.19 -12.43 -1.62
C ALA A 241 12.34 -10.90 -1.54
N THR A 242 11.68 -10.15 -2.43
CA THR A 242 11.70 -8.68 -2.45
C THR A 242 11.05 -8.07 -1.20
N VAL A 243 9.99 -8.70 -0.68
CA VAL A 243 9.32 -8.29 0.56
C VAL A 243 10.22 -8.54 1.76
N VAL A 244 10.90 -9.68 1.80
CA VAL A 244 11.86 -10.00 2.87
C VAL A 244 13.02 -9.00 2.86
N GLY A 245 13.55 -8.67 1.68
CA GLY A 245 14.58 -7.63 1.50
C GLY A 245 14.12 -6.25 1.99
N ALA A 246 12.91 -5.85 1.66
CA ALA A 246 12.33 -4.59 2.11
C ALA A 246 12.14 -4.54 3.65
N LYS A 247 11.67 -5.64 4.25
CA LYS A 247 11.57 -5.77 5.72
C LYS A 247 12.95 -5.73 6.40
N ALA A 248 13.98 -6.31 5.78
CA ALA A 248 15.35 -6.23 6.28
C ALA A 248 15.88 -4.78 6.20
N ALA A 249 15.61 -4.06 5.11
CA ALA A 249 15.95 -2.65 4.99
C ALA A 249 15.31 -1.80 6.11
N ASN A 250 14.01 -1.98 6.37
CA ASN A 250 13.35 -1.30 7.50
C ASN A 250 14.02 -1.63 8.85
N ALA A 251 14.39 -2.90 9.07
CA ALA A 251 15.01 -3.30 10.33
C ALA A 251 16.40 -2.71 10.52
N LEU A 252 17.18 -2.53 9.45
CA LEU A 252 18.50 -1.91 9.49
C LEU A 252 18.47 -0.44 9.91
N LEU A 253 17.38 0.29 9.63
CA LEU A 253 17.20 1.67 10.11
C LEU A 253 17.07 1.80 11.64
N ASN A 254 16.75 0.71 12.35
CA ASN A 254 16.70 0.73 13.81
C ASN A 254 18.10 0.66 14.47
N ILE A 255 19.15 0.57 13.68
CA ILE A 255 20.55 0.59 14.17
C ILE A 255 20.97 2.05 14.39
N GLN A 256 21.46 2.34 15.58
CA GLN A 256 21.92 3.68 15.93
C GLN A 256 23.01 4.17 14.95
N GLY A 257 22.86 5.39 14.44
CA GLY A 257 23.78 6.02 13.50
C GLY A 257 23.44 5.77 12.03
N ILE A 258 22.54 4.81 11.73
CA ILE A 258 22.14 4.55 10.35
C ILE A 258 21.03 5.53 9.93
N ARG A 259 21.31 6.32 8.88
CA ARG A 259 20.37 7.26 8.24
C ARG A 259 19.75 6.68 6.99
N GLY A 260 20.46 5.76 6.32
CA GLY A 260 19.96 5.09 5.12
C GLY A 260 20.30 3.60 5.10
N SER A 261 19.38 2.79 4.62
CA SER A 261 19.57 1.34 4.47
C SER A 261 19.19 0.87 3.08
N PHE A 262 19.99 -0.02 2.54
CA PHE A 262 19.85 -0.54 1.20
C PHE A 262 20.00 -2.06 1.21
N VAL A 263 18.98 -2.77 0.74
CA VAL A 263 19.05 -4.22 0.57
C VAL A 263 18.89 -4.55 -0.91
N LEU A 264 19.91 -5.19 -1.46
CA LEU A 264 19.94 -5.62 -2.85
C LEU A 264 19.56 -7.11 -2.91
N THR A 265 18.42 -7.41 -3.52
CA THR A 265 17.88 -8.77 -3.66
C THR A 265 18.05 -9.24 -5.09
N ALA A 266 18.85 -10.28 -5.30
CA ALA A 266 18.92 -10.94 -6.60
C ALA A 266 17.72 -11.89 -6.75
N LEU A 267 16.98 -11.76 -7.82
CA LEU A 267 15.85 -12.61 -8.15
C LEU A 267 15.71 -12.70 -9.67
N GLN A 268 15.82 -13.89 -10.23
CA GLN A 268 15.88 -14.10 -11.67
C GLN A 268 17.05 -13.28 -12.26
N ASP A 269 16.85 -12.67 -13.39
CA ASP A 269 17.88 -11.84 -14.06
C ASP A 269 17.85 -10.37 -13.61
N CYS A 270 17.38 -10.09 -12.38
CA CYS A 270 17.19 -8.74 -11.90
C CYS A 270 17.65 -8.56 -10.45
N ILE A 271 18.27 -7.42 -10.16
CA ILE A 271 18.57 -6.99 -8.79
C ILE A 271 17.54 -5.95 -8.36
N TYR A 272 16.76 -6.28 -7.35
CA TYR A 272 15.81 -5.37 -6.72
C TYR A 272 16.49 -4.66 -5.56
N VAL A 273 16.52 -3.33 -5.61
CA VAL A 273 17.09 -2.52 -4.54
C VAL A 273 15.95 -1.94 -3.72
N SER A 274 15.90 -2.31 -2.43
CA SER A 274 14.99 -1.70 -1.46
C SER A 274 15.77 -0.65 -0.66
N ALA A 275 15.40 0.62 -0.80
CA ALA A 275 16.02 1.73 -0.11
C ALA A 275 15.09 2.32 0.94
N ARG A 276 15.61 2.60 2.11
CA ARG A 276 14.90 3.22 3.23
C ARG A 276 15.74 4.29 3.86
N SER A 277 15.11 5.30 4.42
CA SER A 277 15.80 6.36 5.15
C SER A 277 15.01 6.89 6.32
N ILE A 278 15.72 7.55 7.19
CA ILE A 278 15.19 8.34 8.30
C ILE A 278 15.75 9.76 8.20
N ASP A 279 15.13 10.69 8.87
CA ASP A 279 15.48 12.12 8.87
C ASP A 279 15.36 12.76 7.47
N GLU A 280 16.32 13.57 7.09
CA GLU A 280 16.30 14.39 5.88
C GLU A 280 16.87 13.68 4.63
N LEU A 281 17.36 12.45 4.77
CA LEU A 281 17.96 11.72 3.65
C LEU A 281 16.87 11.30 2.63
N ASN A 282 17.00 11.77 1.40
CA ASN A 282 16.07 11.47 0.33
C ASN A 282 16.53 10.27 -0.50
N VAL A 283 16.02 9.06 -0.18
CA VAL A 283 16.37 7.84 -0.94
C VAL A 283 15.70 7.78 -2.32
N GLN A 284 14.66 8.55 -2.59
CA GLN A 284 14.09 8.64 -3.93
C GLN A 284 15.10 9.14 -4.94
N VAL A 285 15.79 10.25 -4.63
CA VAL A 285 16.80 10.85 -5.54
C VAL A 285 17.95 9.87 -5.81
N ILE A 286 18.30 9.06 -4.81
CA ILE A 286 19.31 8.00 -4.95
C ILE A 286 18.82 6.93 -5.91
N MET A 287 17.59 6.43 -5.72
CA MET A 287 17.02 5.37 -6.56
C MET A 287 16.73 5.85 -7.99
N GLU A 288 16.42 7.12 -8.21
CA GLU A 288 16.27 7.72 -9.54
C GLU A 288 17.55 7.64 -10.38
N LYS A 289 18.75 7.67 -9.75
CA LYS A 289 20.02 7.43 -10.45
C LYS A 289 20.14 6.01 -11.04
N PHE A 290 19.35 5.08 -10.54
CA PHE A 290 19.26 3.69 -10.99
C PHE A 290 17.99 3.41 -11.83
N GLY A 291 17.29 4.46 -12.27
CA GLY A 291 16.04 4.33 -13.03
C GLY A 291 14.84 3.86 -12.21
N GLY A 292 14.97 3.93 -10.88
CA GLY A 292 13.92 3.62 -9.92
C GLY A 292 13.12 4.85 -9.50
N GLY A 293 12.44 4.73 -8.35
CA GLY A 293 11.66 5.82 -7.79
C GLY A 293 11.05 5.44 -6.44
N GLY A 294 10.17 6.30 -5.94
CA GLY A 294 9.50 6.10 -4.67
C GLY A 294 9.16 7.42 -3.97
N HIS A 295 9.33 7.45 -2.67
CA HIS A 295 9.15 8.61 -1.82
C HIS A 295 10.45 8.97 -1.09
N LEU A 296 10.44 10.09 -0.38
CA LEU A 296 11.59 10.59 0.38
C LEU A 296 12.25 9.50 1.24
N THR A 297 11.45 8.75 2.02
CA THR A 297 11.94 7.77 3.00
C THR A 297 11.86 6.31 2.52
N MET A 298 11.17 6.04 1.43
CA MET A 298 11.02 4.71 0.84
C MET A 298 11.10 4.78 -0.68
N ALA A 299 12.08 4.08 -1.25
CA ALA A 299 12.25 4.01 -2.69
C ALA A 299 12.79 2.64 -3.10
N ALA A 300 12.70 2.34 -4.39
CA ALA A 300 13.19 1.09 -4.96
C ALA A 300 13.74 1.32 -6.37
N ALA A 301 14.61 0.42 -6.80
CA ALA A 301 15.10 0.36 -8.18
C ALA A 301 15.21 -1.09 -8.62
N GLN A 302 15.25 -1.30 -9.93
CA GLN A 302 15.47 -2.60 -10.55
C GLN A 302 16.64 -2.49 -11.54
N LEU A 303 17.65 -3.31 -11.34
CA LEU A 303 18.85 -3.35 -12.19
C LEU A 303 18.87 -4.68 -12.95
N LYS A 304 19.02 -4.60 -14.26
CA LYS A 304 19.13 -5.77 -15.14
C LYS A 304 20.55 -5.91 -15.65
N ASP A 305 20.92 -7.11 -16.03
CA ASP A 305 22.22 -7.42 -16.64
C ASP A 305 23.45 -7.01 -15.79
N VAL A 306 23.30 -7.07 -14.46
CA VAL A 306 24.32 -6.64 -13.49
C VAL A 306 24.45 -7.74 -12.42
N SER A 307 25.66 -8.04 -11.97
CA SER A 307 25.85 -8.95 -10.84
C SER A 307 25.49 -8.28 -9.51
N LEU A 308 25.15 -9.08 -8.48
CA LEU A 308 24.81 -8.58 -7.14
C LEU A 308 25.99 -7.78 -6.53
N SER A 309 27.23 -8.22 -6.78
CA SER A 309 28.45 -7.54 -6.34
C SER A 309 28.63 -6.20 -7.03
N ASP A 310 28.45 -6.17 -8.36
CA ASP A 310 28.64 -4.92 -9.12
C ASP A 310 27.56 -3.90 -8.78
N ALA A 311 26.32 -4.36 -8.58
CA ALA A 311 25.22 -3.52 -8.14
C ALA A 311 25.50 -2.87 -6.77
N ALA A 312 26.08 -3.62 -5.82
CA ALA A 312 26.48 -3.08 -4.52
C ALA A 312 27.59 -2.03 -4.65
N GLU A 313 28.59 -2.27 -5.49
CA GLU A 313 29.68 -1.30 -5.71
C GLU A 313 29.18 -0.05 -6.47
N MET A 314 28.25 -0.21 -7.43
CA MET A 314 27.58 0.93 -8.09
C MET A 314 26.84 1.79 -7.07
N LEU A 315 26.12 1.17 -6.15
CA LEU A 315 25.41 1.89 -5.07
C LEU A 315 26.39 2.66 -4.19
N LYS A 316 27.46 2.02 -3.71
CA LYS A 316 28.48 2.66 -2.88
C LYS A 316 29.14 3.84 -3.59
N HIS A 317 29.46 3.67 -4.87
CA HIS A 317 30.02 4.75 -5.67
C HIS A 317 29.06 5.93 -5.80
N THR A 318 27.78 5.65 -6.05
CA THR A 318 26.74 6.69 -6.17
C THR A 318 26.56 7.45 -4.85
N LEU A 319 26.47 6.74 -3.72
CA LEU A 319 26.35 7.35 -2.39
C LEU A 319 27.54 8.26 -2.09
N ARG A 320 28.78 7.80 -2.35
CA ARG A 320 29.98 8.59 -2.14
C ARG A 320 29.97 9.86 -2.99
N LYS A 321 29.65 9.74 -4.28
CA LYS A 321 29.61 10.88 -5.19
C LYS A 321 28.57 11.91 -4.76
N MET A 322 27.36 11.47 -4.43
CA MET A 322 26.28 12.37 -4.00
C MET A 322 26.62 13.06 -2.68
N HIS A 323 27.32 12.36 -1.77
CA HIS A 323 27.81 12.98 -0.53
C HIS A 323 28.91 14.03 -0.81
N GLU A 324 29.87 13.74 -1.71
CA GLU A 324 30.92 14.69 -2.13
C GLU A 324 30.32 15.91 -2.84
N ASP A 325 29.26 15.73 -3.63
CA ASP A 325 28.56 16.80 -4.35
C ASP A 325 27.60 17.60 -3.43
N GLY A 326 27.34 17.13 -2.20
CA GLY A 326 26.43 17.76 -1.23
C GLY A 326 24.94 17.54 -1.54
N ASP A 327 24.62 16.50 -2.31
CA ASP A 327 23.25 16.14 -2.69
C ASP A 327 22.53 15.32 -1.59
N ILE A 328 23.32 14.69 -0.68
CA ILE A 328 22.84 13.88 0.47
C ILE A 328 23.72 14.11 1.69
#